data_b0b56669b08c646541313e7c069c8607
#
_entry.id   b0b56669b08c646541313e7c069c8607
#
_cell.length_a   1.000
_cell.length_b   1.000
_cell.length_c   1.000
_cell.angle_alpha   90.00
_cell.angle_beta   90.00
_cell.angle_gamma   90.00
#
_symmetry.space_group_name_H-M   'P 1'
#
loop_
_entity.id
_entity.type
_entity.pdbx_description
1 polymer ?
#
loop_
_entity_poly.entity_id
_entity_poly.type
_entity_poly.pdbx_seq_one_letter_code
_entity_poly.pdbx_strand_id
1 'polypeptide(L)'
;MHRSIDYYFSLVSPSAYIGHATFMNLTQRHSLDVNFKPVSLPTIFAETGGLPLNKRAPARQRYRIMELQRWREKRGVRLNVHPKFWPFNVEAADHLTVAIVESGANPNQFLRKAFPGVWADERNLADEQTLVMLADGVGLPAQKLLADAKSESVKKRYEKNIKEALEVDAFGSPCYVLNGEVFWGQDRIELLDDALTSGRKAYRNDICSSWEYFAIRCIHPDLQSA
;
A
#
# COMPACT_ATOMS: atom_id res chain seq x y z
N MET A 1 -20.05 16.75 0.23
CA MET A 1 -18.60 16.76 0.56
C MET A 1 -17.95 15.65 -0.23
N HIS A 2 -16.92 15.95 -1.02
CA HIS A 2 -16.07 14.92 -1.62
C HIS A 2 -15.39 14.13 -0.48
N ARG A 3 -15.52 12.80 -0.52
CA ARG A 3 -14.85 11.91 0.44
C ARG A 3 -13.50 11.51 -0.16
N SER A 4 -12.44 11.60 0.62
CA SER A 4 -11.12 11.15 0.22
C SER A 4 -10.65 9.96 1.05
N ILE A 5 -9.75 9.16 0.48
CA ILE A 5 -9.12 8.02 1.13
C ILE A 5 -7.62 8.06 0.88
N ASP A 6 -6.84 7.84 1.92
CA ASP A 6 -5.39 7.71 1.80
C ASP A 6 -5.04 6.28 1.42
N TYR A 7 -4.23 6.12 0.38
CA TYR A 7 -3.75 4.83 -0.09
C TYR A 7 -2.23 4.76 0.06
N TYR A 8 -1.78 4.07 1.13
CA TYR A 8 -0.36 3.80 1.39
C TYR A 8 0.03 2.48 0.74
N PHE A 9 1.04 2.50 -0.12
CA PHE A 9 1.45 1.32 -0.87
C PHE A 9 2.92 1.35 -1.25
N SER A 10 3.42 0.20 -1.70
CA SER A 10 4.73 0.08 -2.33
C SER A 10 4.64 -0.88 -3.51
N LEU A 11 5.35 -0.58 -4.61
CA LEU A 11 5.38 -1.41 -5.82
C LEU A 11 6.06 -2.78 -5.58
N VAL A 12 6.87 -2.92 -4.52
CA VAL A 12 7.44 -4.21 -4.10
C VAL A 12 6.46 -5.10 -3.34
N SER A 13 5.22 -4.64 -3.10
CA SER A 13 4.18 -5.41 -2.42
C SER A 13 3.29 -6.17 -3.42
N PRO A 14 3.31 -7.51 -3.42
CA PRO A 14 2.38 -8.29 -4.25
C PRO A 14 0.93 -8.12 -3.81
N SER A 15 0.69 -7.88 -2.51
CA SER A 15 -0.65 -7.62 -1.99
C SER A 15 -1.21 -6.31 -2.51
N ALA A 16 -0.37 -5.27 -2.65
CA ALA A 16 -0.78 -4.02 -3.28
C ALA A 16 -1.13 -4.24 -4.76
N TYR A 17 -0.31 -4.99 -5.50
CA TYR A 17 -0.61 -5.36 -6.88
C TYR A 17 -1.94 -6.09 -7.02
N ILE A 18 -2.13 -7.18 -6.25
CA ILE A 18 -3.33 -8.01 -6.30
C ILE A 18 -4.60 -7.20 -6.02
N GLY A 19 -4.52 -6.27 -5.06
CA GLY A 19 -5.66 -5.46 -4.64
C GLY A 19 -5.91 -4.20 -5.47
N HIS A 20 -4.92 -3.70 -6.21
CA HIS A 20 -4.97 -2.36 -6.82
C HIS A 20 -6.21 -2.15 -7.72
N ALA A 21 -6.46 -3.06 -8.66
CA ALA A 21 -7.61 -2.93 -9.56
C ALA A 21 -8.95 -2.97 -8.81
N THR A 22 -9.08 -3.88 -7.82
CA THR A 22 -10.29 -3.99 -7.00
C THR A 22 -10.53 -2.73 -6.17
N PHE A 23 -9.45 -2.18 -5.59
CA PHE A 23 -9.52 -0.92 -4.85
C PHE A 23 -9.92 0.26 -5.75
N MET A 24 -9.32 0.39 -6.95
CA MET A 24 -9.70 1.46 -7.88
C MET A 24 -11.16 1.35 -8.34
N ASN A 25 -11.68 0.14 -8.54
CA ASN A 25 -13.08 -0.07 -8.87
C ASN A 25 -14.00 0.33 -7.70
N LEU A 26 -13.59 0.04 -6.45
CA LEU A 26 -14.29 0.46 -5.25
C LEU A 26 -14.35 1.99 -5.16
N THR A 27 -13.21 2.67 -5.33
CA THR A 27 -13.15 4.13 -5.25
C THR A 27 -14.03 4.81 -6.30
N GLN A 28 -14.10 4.24 -7.50
CA GLN A 28 -14.99 4.72 -8.57
C GLN A 28 -16.48 4.55 -8.19
N ARG A 29 -16.88 3.38 -7.66
CA ARG A 29 -18.26 3.11 -7.23
C ARG A 29 -18.74 4.08 -6.14
N HIS A 30 -17.84 4.44 -5.23
CA HIS A 30 -18.15 5.33 -4.11
C HIS A 30 -17.78 6.81 -4.36
N SER A 31 -17.34 7.16 -5.57
CA SER A 31 -16.91 8.52 -5.93
C SER A 31 -15.90 9.10 -4.93
N LEU A 32 -14.84 8.31 -4.62
CA LEU A 32 -13.79 8.71 -3.69
C LEU A 32 -12.60 9.33 -4.42
N ASP A 33 -12.09 10.41 -3.87
CA ASP A 33 -10.78 10.93 -4.24
C ASP A 33 -9.68 10.11 -3.55
N VAL A 34 -8.67 9.67 -4.29
CA VAL A 34 -7.59 8.85 -3.76
C VAL A 34 -6.32 9.69 -3.58
N ASN A 35 -5.83 9.76 -2.36
CA ASN A 35 -4.51 10.31 -2.07
C ASN A 35 -3.48 9.17 -2.19
N PHE A 36 -2.79 9.11 -3.32
CA PHE A 36 -1.76 8.09 -3.55
C PHE A 36 -0.49 8.42 -2.79
N LYS A 37 -0.11 7.55 -1.86
CA LYS A 37 1.02 7.74 -0.95
C LYS A 37 1.96 6.53 -1.01
N PRO A 38 2.89 6.46 -1.98
CA PRO A 38 3.93 5.44 -1.95
C PRO A 38 4.80 5.59 -0.70
N VAL A 39 5.23 4.46 -0.11
CA VAL A 39 5.99 4.41 1.14
C VAL A 39 7.10 3.37 1.12
N SER A 40 8.19 3.64 1.86
CA SER A 40 9.28 2.69 2.10
C SER A 40 8.86 1.62 3.09
N LEU A 41 8.65 0.38 2.63
CA LEU A 41 8.34 -0.74 3.52
C LEU A 41 9.48 -1.07 4.51
N PRO A 42 10.77 -1.01 4.13
CA PRO A 42 11.85 -1.19 5.11
C PRO A 42 11.78 -0.21 6.26
N THR A 43 11.50 1.08 5.99
CA THR A 43 11.37 2.12 7.01
C THR A 43 10.14 1.88 7.90
N ILE A 44 8.98 1.60 7.28
CA ILE A 44 7.75 1.27 8.03
C ILE A 44 7.97 0.04 8.94
N PHE A 45 8.62 -1.01 8.44
CA PHE A 45 8.85 -2.23 9.23
C PHE A 45 9.81 -2.01 10.40
N ALA A 46 10.82 -1.15 10.24
CA ALA A 46 11.76 -0.84 11.32
C ALA A 46 11.05 -0.19 12.52
N GLU A 47 10.06 0.67 12.29
CA GLU A 47 9.33 1.39 13.33
C GLU A 47 8.14 0.59 13.89
N THR A 48 7.54 -0.31 13.11
CA THR A 48 6.30 -1.01 13.47
C THR A 48 6.48 -2.49 13.82
N GLY A 49 7.71 -2.97 13.87
CA GLY A 49 8.01 -4.39 14.18
C GLY A 49 7.73 -5.36 13.04
N GLY A 50 7.48 -4.86 11.83
CA GLY A 50 7.36 -5.69 10.64
C GLY A 50 8.68 -6.38 10.27
N LEU A 51 8.59 -7.56 9.65
CA LEU A 51 9.78 -8.29 9.20
C LEU A 51 9.84 -8.38 7.68
N PRO A 52 10.98 -8.01 7.06
CA PRO A 52 11.28 -8.35 5.67
C PRO A 52 11.12 -9.86 5.43
N LEU A 53 10.73 -10.24 4.22
CA LEU A 53 10.39 -11.64 3.91
C LEU A 53 11.50 -12.64 4.29
N ASN A 54 12.75 -12.31 3.98
CA ASN A 54 13.91 -13.16 4.26
C ASN A 54 14.22 -13.33 5.77
N LYS A 55 13.69 -12.45 6.61
CA LYS A 55 13.80 -12.54 8.09
C LYS A 55 12.62 -13.24 8.75
N ARG A 56 11.57 -13.58 7.99
CA ARG A 56 10.40 -14.30 8.53
C ARG A 56 10.72 -15.78 8.69
N ALA A 57 10.08 -16.43 9.67
CA ALA A 57 10.16 -17.88 9.85
C ALA A 57 9.82 -18.63 8.56
N PRO A 58 10.51 -19.75 8.23
CA PRO A 58 10.30 -20.48 6.97
C PRO A 58 8.85 -20.89 6.70
N ALA A 59 8.09 -21.24 7.74
CA ALA A 59 6.67 -21.56 7.61
C ALA A 59 5.87 -20.36 7.08
N ARG A 60 6.16 -19.14 7.55
CA ARG A 60 5.51 -17.91 7.07
C ARG A 60 5.88 -17.54 5.65
N GLN A 61 7.13 -17.83 5.25
CA GLN A 61 7.58 -17.64 3.85
C GLN A 61 6.83 -18.58 2.91
N ARG A 62 6.71 -19.88 3.27
CA ARG A 62 5.95 -20.87 2.48
C ARG A 62 4.45 -20.52 2.41
N TYR A 63 3.85 -20.14 3.54
CA TYR A 63 2.44 -19.75 3.59
C TYR A 63 2.15 -18.56 2.67
N ARG A 64 3.05 -17.56 2.63
CA ARG A 64 2.92 -16.43 1.72
C ARG A 64 2.75 -16.88 0.26
N ILE A 65 3.51 -17.88 -0.19
CA ILE A 65 3.40 -18.37 -1.58
C ILE A 65 2.00 -18.95 -1.84
N MET A 66 1.46 -19.72 -0.91
CA MET A 66 0.09 -20.25 -1.04
C MET A 66 -0.96 -19.12 -1.08
N GLU A 67 -0.83 -18.11 -0.22
CA GLU A 67 -1.73 -16.95 -0.21
C GLU A 67 -1.68 -16.17 -1.53
N LEU A 68 -0.50 -15.94 -2.08
CA LEU A 68 -0.36 -15.27 -3.37
C LEU A 68 -1.05 -16.05 -4.50
N GLN A 69 -0.97 -17.40 -4.49
CA GLN A 69 -1.64 -18.24 -5.48
C GLN A 69 -3.16 -18.18 -5.33
N ARG A 70 -3.68 -18.28 -4.10
CA ARG A 70 -5.12 -18.17 -3.80
C ARG A 70 -5.69 -16.83 -4.25
N TRP A 71 -5.00 -15.73 -3.88
CA TRP A 71 -5.48 -14.40 -4.16
C TRP A 71 -5.35 -14.00 -5.63
N ARG A 72 -4.30 -14.43 -6.34
CA ARG A 72 -4.22 -14.22 -7.79
C ARG A 72 -5.39 -14.88 -8.53
N GLU A 73 -5.76 -16.09 -8.12
CA GLU A 73 -6.88 -16.82 -8.68
C GLU A 73 -8.21 -16.14 -8.35
N LYS A 74 -8.45 -15.83 -7.08
CA LYS A 74 -9.66 -15.13 -6.63
C LYS A 74 -9.86 -13.77 -7.30
N ARG A 75 -8.78 -13.01 -7.53
CA ARG A 75 -8.83 -11.68 -8.16
C ARG A 75 -8.68 -11.73 -9.69
N GLY A 76 -8.41 -12.88 -10.27
CA GLY A 76 -8.22 -13.03 -11.72
C GLY A 76 -7.00 -12.27 -12.26
N VAL A 77 -5.94 -12.07 -11.46
CA VAL A 77 -4.75 -11.32 -11.86
C VAL A 77 -3.62 -12.25 -12.31
N ARG A 78 -2.88 -11.86 -13.35
CA ARG A 78 -1.64 -12.55 -13.70
C ARG A 78 -0.60 -12.20 -12.64
N LEU A 79 0.01 -13.18 -12.01
CA LEU A 79 1.05 -12.96 -11.01
C LEU A 79 2.09 -14.06 -11.07
N ASN A 80 3.36 -13.67 -11.22
CA ASN A 80 4.50 -14.53 -10.98
C ASN A 80 4.87 -14.45 -9.49
N VAL A 81 4.87 -15.59 -8.80
CA VAL A 81 5.19 -15.65 -7.37
C VAL A 81 6.70 -15.48 -7.09
N HIS A 82 7.53 -15.63 -8.12
CA HIS A 82 8.98 -15.44 -8.10
C HIS A 82 9.44 -14.55 -9.27
N PRO A 83 9.10 -13.25 -9.27
CA PRO A 83 9.46 -12.36 -10.38
C PRO A 83 10.99 -12.20 -10.48
N LYS A 84 11.50 -12.13 -11.71
CA LYS A 84 12.92 -12.12 -12.03
C LYS A 84 13.71 -11.00 -11.34
N PHE A 85 13.12 -9.81 -11.25
CA PHE A 85 13.78 -8.61 -10.73
C PHE A 85 13.36 -8.27 -9.29
N TRP A 86 12.63 -9.14 -8.61
CA TRP A 86 12.20 -8.91 -7.22
C TRP A 86 13.10 -9.68 -6.24
N PRO A 87 13.53 -9.10 -5.12
CA PRO A 87 13.31 -7.71 -4.71
C PRO A 87 14.21 -6.73 -5.46
N PHE A 88 13.78 -5.47 -5.59
CA PHE A 88 14.52 -4.40 -6.25
C PHE A 88 14.49 -3.10 -5.44
N ASN A 89 15.38 -2.15 -5.74
CA ASN A 89 15.28 -0.81 -5.18
C ASN A 89 14.09 -0.07 -5.81
N VAL A 90 13.06 0.17 -5.02
CA VAL A 90 11.79 0.76 -5.46
C VAL A 90 11.82 2.29 -5.48
N GLU A 91 12.83 2.91 -4.91
CA GLU A 91 12.89 4.35 -4.64
C GLU A 91 12.63 5.21 -5.88
N ALA A 92 13.27 4.90 -7.01
CA ALA A 92 13.07 5.63 -8.26
C ALA A 92 11.62 5.53 -8.76
N ALA A 93 10.98 4.37 -8.64
CA ALA A 93 9.59 4.17 -9.06
C ALA A 93 8.60 4.85 -8.11
N ASP A 94 8.87 4.81 -6.80
CA ASP A 94 8.07 5.51 -5.79
C ASP A 94 8.19 7.03 -5.95
N HIS A 95 9.40 7.57 -6.15
CA HIS A 95 9.62 8.99 -6.43
C HIS A 95 8.96 9.44 -7.74
N LEU A 96 9.01 8.63 -8.80
CA LEU A 96 8.29 8.93 -10.03
C LEU A 96 6.77 9.00 -9.77
N THR A 97 6.25 8.07 -8.96
CA THR A 97 4.83 8.12 -8.58
C THR A 97 4.48 9.40 -7.80
N VAL A 98 5.35 9.82 -6.88
CA VAL A 98 5.19 11.11 -6.17
C VAL A 98 5.24 12.28 -7.15
N ALA A 99 6.19 12.31 -8.09
CA ALA A 99 6.31 13.36 -9.10
C ALA A 99 5.05 13.46 -9.98
N ILE A 100 4.45 12.32 -10.35
CA ILE A 100 3.17 12.30 -11.08
C ILE A 100 2.07 12.96 -10.23
N VAL A 101 1.95 12.61 -8.96
CA VAL A 101 0.98 13.23 -8.04
C VAL A 101 1.21 14.74 -7.88
N GLU A 102 2.45 15.16 -7.64
CA GLU A 102 2.84 16.57 -7.48
C GLU A 102 2.60 17.40 -8.77
N SER A 103 2.64 16.76 -9.94
CA SER A 103 2.27 17.43 -11.21
C SER A 103 0.77 17.67 -11.37
N GLY A 104 -0.06 17.16 -10.46
CA GLY A 104 -1.52 17.20 -10.54
C GLY A 104 -2.12 16.07 -11.40
N ALA A 105 -1.29 15.17 -11.94
CA ALA A 105 -1.77 14.04 -12.71
C ALA A 105 -2.20 12.87 -11.80
N ASN A 106 -3.16 12.07 -12.28
CA ASN A 106 -3.57 10.86 -11.56
C ASN A 106 -2.61 9.71 -11.89
N PRO A 107 -1.90 9.13 -10.90
CA PRO A 107 -0.92 8.09 -11.13
C PRO A 107 -1.53 6.72 -11.46
N ASN A 108 -2.85 6.54 -11.36
CA ASN A 108 -3.51 5.24 -11.50
C ASN A 108 -3.15 4.53 -12.81
N GLN A 109 -3.11 5.24 -13.95
CA GLN A 109 -2.77 4.61 -15.24
C GLN A 109 -1.32 4.12 -15.27
N PHE A 110 -0.39 4.89 -14.70
CA PHE A 110 0.99 4.47 -14.53
C PHE A 110 1.07 3.24 -13.60
N LEU A 111 0.41 3.26 -12.45
CA LEU A 111 0.40 2.14 -11.49
C LEU A 111 -0.21 0.86 -12.09
N ARG A 112 -1.22 0.98 -12.95
CA ARG A 112 -1.80 -0.13 -13.74
C ARG A 112 -0.80 -0.77 -14.72
N LYS A 113 0.30 -0.10 -15.05
CA LYS A 113 1.42 -0.64 -15.84
C LYS A 113 2.60 -1.07 -14.96
N ALA A 114 2.90 -0.28 -13.94
CA ALA A 114 4.03 -0.51 -13.06
C ALA A 114 3.86 -1.79 -12.21
N PHE A 115 2.70 -1.99 -11.58
CA PHE A 115 2.42 -3.20 -10.81
C PHE A 115 2.54 -4.49 -11.62
N PRO A 116 1.81 -4.68 -12.73
CA PRO A 116 2.02 -5.87 -13.56
C PRO A 116 3.42 -5.92 -14.17
N GLY A 117 4.06 -4.77 -14.41
CA GLY A 117 5.46 -4.69 -14.82
C GLY A 117 6.37 -5.53 -13.92
N VAL A 118 6.25 -5.36 -12.59
CA VAL A 118 7.00 -6.15 -11.61
C VAL A 118 6.49 -7.59 -11.55
N TRP A 119 5.18 -7.75 -11.36
CA TRP A 119 4.60 -9.00 -10.84
C TRP A 119 4.11 -9.97 -11.90
N ALA A 120 4.03 -9.53 -13.17
CA ALA A 120 3.53 -10.36 -14.28
C ALA A 120 4.40 -10.31 -15.54
N ASP A 121 5.01 -9.16 -15.84
CA ASP A 121 5.68 -8.90 -17.12
C ASP A 121 7.21 -8.89 -17.01
N GLU A 122 7.77 -9.28 -15.85
CA GLU A 122 9.21 -9.46 -15.62
C GLU A 122 10.05 -8.21 -15.97
N ARG A 123 9.55 -7.00 -15.63
CA ARG A 123 10.24 -5.75 -15.88
C ARG A 123 11.04 -5.28 -14.68
N ASN A 124 12.19 -4.68 -14.93
CA ASN A 124 13.04 -4.10 -13.89
C ASN A 124 12.64 -2.64 -13.61
N LEU A 125 11.84 -2.40 -12.57
CA LEU A 125 11.45 -1.04 -12.18
C LEU A 125 12.52 -0.25 -11.40
N ALA A 126 13.69 -0.83 -11.16
CA ALA A 126 14.87 -0.07 -10.74
C ALA A 126 15.57 0.62 -11.93
N ASP A 127 15.22 0.27 -13.16
CA ASP A 127 15.77 0.85 -14.37
C ASP A 127 14.95 2.05 -14.84
N GLU A 128 15.60 3.21 -14.97
CA GLU A 128 14.96 4.46 -15.38
C GLU A 128 14.35 4.38 -16.78
N GLN A 129 14.96 3.64 -17.71
CA GLN A 129 14.42 3.49 -19.07
C GLN A 129 13.09 2.72 -19.05
N THR A 130 13.00 1.70 -18.19
CA THR A 130 11.75 0.98 -17.96
C THR A 130 10.66 1.91 -17.39
N LEU A 131 11.01 2.76 -16.42
CA LEU A 131 10.06 3.73 -15.85
C LEU A 131 9.59 4.75 -16.88
N VAL A 132 10.50 5.29 -17.71
CA VAL A 132 10.16 6.20 -18.82
C VAL A 132 9.20 5.53 -19.79
N MET A 133 9.51 4.32 -20.26
CA MET A 133 8.66 3.59 -21.18
C MET A 133 7.24 3.34 -20.62
N LEU A 134 7.13 3.02 -19.33
CA LEU A 134 5.83 2.80 -18.69
C LEU A 134 5.02 4.11 -18.57
N ALA A 135 5.67 5.22 -18.24
CA ALA A 135 5.03 6.52 -18.11
C ALA A 135 4.62 7.11 -19.48
N ASP A 136 5.51 7.05 -20.50
CA ASP A 136 5.19 7.46 -21.87
C ASP A 136 4.03 6.62 -22.44
N GLY A 137 4.03 5.32 -22.16
CA GLY A 137 3.00 4.38 -22.61
C GLY A 137 1.59 4.66 -22.06
N VAL A 138 1.46 5.62 -21.13
CA VAL A 138 0.18 6.11 -20.60
C VAL A 138 -0.01 7.62 -20.85
N GLY A 139 0.81 8.21 -21.72
CA GLY A 139 0.68 9.61 -22.13
C GLY A 139 1.21 10.64 -21.14
N LEU A 140 2.03 10.23 -20.17
CA LEU A 140 2.66 11.15 -19.23
C LEU A 140 3.96 11.72 -19.80
N PRO A 141 4.37 12.96 -19.47
CA PRO A 141 5.64 13.56 -19.90
C PRO A 141 6.83 12.94 -19.14
N ALA A 142 7.16 11.68 -19.46
CA ALA A 142 7.99 10.79 -18.66
C ALA A 142 9.38 11.34 -18.36
N GLN A 143 10.09 11.94 -19.35
CA GLN A 143 11.42 12.50 -19.13
C GLN A 143 11.41 13.66 -18.12
N LYS A 144 10.39 14.54 -18.22
CA LYS A 144 10.21 15.63 -17.26
C LYS A 144 9.92 15.08 -15.87
N LEU A 145 8.96 14.15 -15.76
CA LEU A 145 8.58 13.55 -14.48
C LEU A 145 9.73 12.78 -13.83
N LEU A 146 10.57 12.10 -14.62
CA LEU A 146 11.76 11.42 -14.09
C LEU A 146 12.81 12.43 -13.58
N ALA A 147 12.96 13.58 -14.22
CA ALA A 147 13.81 14.66 -13.71
C ALA A 147 13.23 15.25 -12.41
N ASP A 148 11.93 15.53 -12.39
CA ASP A 148 11.21 16.02 -11.19
C ASP A 148 11.30 15.02 -10.02
N ALA A 149 11.26 13.71 -10.29
CA ALA A 149 11.40 12.63 -9.30
C ALA A 149 12.72 12.67 -8.52
N LYS A 150 13.76 13.29 -9.07
CA LYS A 150 15.08 13.47 -8.42
C LYS A 150 15.16 14.73 -7.55
N SER A 151 14.13 15.58 -7.56
CA SER A 151 14.10 16.84 -6.83
C SER A 151 13.98 16.64 -5.31
N GLU A 152 14.50 17.60 -4.54
CA GLU A 152 14.35 17.62 -3.08
C GLU A 152 12.88 17.74 -2.65
N SER A 153 12.03 18.36 -3.45
CA SER A 153 10.60 18.47 -3.21
C SER A 153 9.94 17.08 -3.17
N VAL A 154 10.21 16.26 -4.19
CA VAL A 154 9.67 14.89 -4.30
C VAL A 154 10.18 14.00 -3.17
N LYS A 155 11.48 14.08 -2.83
CA LYS A 155 12.06 13.33 -1.70
C LYS A 155 11.38 13.69 -0.38
N LYS A 156 11.24 14.99 -0.08
CA LYS A 156 10.54 15.45 1.12
C LYS A 156 9.08 15.02 1.15
N ARG A 157 8.40 15.01 0.00
CA ARG A 157 7.03 14.52 -0.09
C ARG A 157 6.95 13.02 0.20
N TYR A 158 7.89 12.22 -0.32
CA TYR A 158 7.98 10.80 -0.04
C TYR A 158 8.25 10.52 1.44
N GLU A 159 9.20 11.23 2.06
CA GLU A 159 9.46 11.17 3.50
C GLU A 159 8.23 11.54 4.32
N LYS A 160 7.49 12.57 3.88
CA LYS A 160 6.24 12.98 4.52
C LYS A 160 5.17 11.88 4.43
N ASN A 161 5.05 11.19 3.30
CA ASN A 161 4.12 10.05 3.18
C ASN A 161 4.44 8.95 4.20
N ILE A 162 5.74 8.65 4.40
CA ILE A 162 6.20 7.65 5.39
C ILE A 162 5.84 8.09 6.81
N LYS A 163 6.11 9.37 7.14
CA LYS A 163 5.77 9.93 8.45
C LYS A 163 4.26 9.89 8.70
N GLU A 164 3.45 10.34 7.74
CA GLU A 164 1.99 10.29 7.82
C GLU A 164 1.48 8.85 7.98
N ALA A 165 2.10 7.87 7.30
CA ALA A 165 1.76 6.45 7.45
C ALA A 165 1.99 5.96 8.89
N LEU A 166 3.12 6.32 9.49
CA LEU A 166 3.44 5.96 10.88
C LEU A 166 2.49 6.64 11.89
N GLU A 167 2.13 7.90 11.64
CA GLU A 167 1.21 8.66 12.50
C GLU A 167 -0.22 8.08 12.53
N VAL A 168 -0.63 7.37 11.47
CA VAL A 168 -1.96 6.74 11.38
C VAL A 168 -1.93 5.22 11.56
N ASP A 169 -0.81 4.66 12.02
CA ASP A 169 -0.60 3.22 12.19
C ASP A 169 -0.75 2.40 10.90
N ALA A 170 -0.39 2.95 9.75
CA ALA A 170 -0.36 2.21 8.49
C ALA A 170 0.95 1.40 8.38
N PHE A 171 0.99 0.23 8.99
CA PHE A 171 2.19 -0.59 9.23
C PHE A 171 2.53 -1.59 8.12
N GLY A 172 1.90 -1.49 6.96
CA GLY A 172 2.17 -2.40 5.83
C GLY A 172 1.62 -1.89 4.50
N SER A 173 1.65 -2.73 3.47
CA SER A 173 1.21 -2.39 2.11
C SER A 173 0.38 -3.52 1.49
N PRO A 174 -0.82 -3.20 0.95
CA PRO A 174 -1.48 -1.89 0.97
C PRO A 174 -2.12 -1.57 2.33
N CYS A 175 -2.20 -0.29 2.69
CA CYS A 175 -3.10 0.23 3.70
C CYS A 175 -4.01 1.29 3.09
N TYR A 176 -5.29 1.22 3.44
CA TYR A 176 -6.31 2.20 3.06
C TYR A 176 -6.77 2.90 4.33
N VAL A 177 -6.76 4.23 4.36
CA VAL A 177 -7.15 4.98 5.56
C VAL A 177 -8.34 5.86 5.25
N LEU A 178 -9.48 5.53 5.85
CA LEU A 178 -10.73 6.25 5.68
C LEU A 178 -11.14 6.91 7.01
N ASN A 179 -11.16 8.23 7.06
CA ASN A 179 -11.52 8.99 8.27
C ASN A 179 -10.70 8.58 9.52
N GLY A 180 -9.43 8.20 9.34
CA GLY A 180 -8.55 7.75 10.41
C GLY A 180 -8.64 6.26 10.76
N GLU A 181 -9.56 5.49 10.14
CA GLU A 181 -9.62 4.03 10.29
C GLU A 181 -8.72 3.35 9.25
N VAL A 182 -7.85 2.44 9.72
CA VAL A 182 -6.89 1.71 8.89
C VAL A 182 -7.45 0.36 8.45
N PHE A 183 -7.43 0.12 7.14
CA PHE A 183 -7.74 -1.17 6.53
C PHE A 183 -6.45 -1.72 5.89
N TRP A 184 -5.78 -2.62 6.58
CA TRP A 184 -4.53 -3.20 6.10
C TRP A 184 -4.73 -4.49 5.33
N GLY A 185 -4.27 -4.51 4.09
CA GLY A 185 -4.28 -5.67 3.22
C GLY A 185 -5.36 -5.60 2.13
N GLN A 186 -5.06 -6.21 0.99
CA GLN A 186 -5.99 -6.29 -0.14
C GLN A 186 -7.25 -7.11 0.18
N ASP A 187 -7.19 -7.95 1.18
CA ASP A 187 -8.28 -8.76 1.70
C ASP A 187 -9.22 -7.98 2.64
N ARG A 188 -8.93 -6.71 2.93
CA ARG A 188 -9.78 -5.79 3.70
C ARG A 188 -10.58 -4.83 2.81
N ILE A 189 -10.45 -4.92 1.49
CA ILE A 189 -11.21 -4.07 0.55
C ILE A 189 -12.72 -4.30 0.71
N GLU A 190 -13.15 -5.51 1.00
CA GLU A 190 -14.56 -5.83 1.23
C GLU A 190 -15.09 -5.18 2.52
N LEU A 191 -14.31 -5.18 3.60
CA LEU A 191 -14.66 -4.46 4.84
C LEU A 191 -14.66 -2.94 4.66
N LEU A 192 -13.78 -2.41 3.82
CA LEU A 192 -13.79 -1.01 3.43
C LEU A 192 -15.05 -0.65 2.64
N ASP A 193 -15.50 -1.53 1.73
CA ASP A 193 -16.74 -1.38 0.99
C ASP A 193 -17.95 -1.33 1.93
N ASP A 194 -18.01 -2.22 2.92
CA ASP A 194 -19.05 -2.26 3.96
C ASP A 194 -19.08 -0.96 4.78
N ALA A 195 -17.90 -0.44 5.17
CA ALA A 195 -17.79 0.82 5.90
C ALA A 195 -18.30 2.02 5.09
N LEU A 196 -17.99 2.05 3.79
CA LEU A 196 -18.43 3.09 2.86
C LEU A 196 -19.93 3.02 2.58
N THR A 197 -20.46 1.81 2.40
CA THR A 197 -21.87 1.56 2.08
C THR A 197 -22.77 1.87 3.27
N SER A 198 -22.38 1.42 4.46
CA SER A 198 -23.17 1.65 5.69
C SER A 198 -23.10 3.10 6.18
N GLY A 199 -22.05 3.85 5.77
CA GLY A 199 -21.82 5.21 6.26
C GLY A 199 -21.55 5.30 7.77
N ARG A 200 -21.18 4.17 8.40
CA ARG A 200 -20.88 4.11 9.84
C ARG A 200 -19.71 5.03 10.20
N LYS A 201 -19.66 5.41 11.47
CA LYS A 201 -18.48 6.11 12.00
C LYS A 201 -17.25 5.21 11.94
N ALA A 202 -16.08 5.83 11.73
CA ALA A 202 -14.81 5.14 11.79
C ALA A 202 -14.57 4.51 13.17
N TYR A 203 -14.07 3.29 13.20
CA TYR A 203 -13.57 2.71 14.42
C TYR A 203 -12.26 3.37 14.83
N ARG A 204 -12.06 3.57 16.12
CA ARG A 204 -10.88 4.19 16.69
C ARG A 204 -10.02 3.17 17.40
N ASN A 205 -8.70 3.30 17.30
CA ASN A 205 -7.71 2.49 18.01
C ASN A 205 -7.26 3.11 19.35
N ASP A 206 -7.79 4.27 19.71
CA ASP A 206 -7.51 4.99 20.96
C ASP A 206 -8.07 4.31 22.24
N ILE A 207 -8.78 3.20 22.07
CA ILE A 207 -9.42 2.44 23.15
C ILE A 207 -8.46 1.38 23.70
N CYS A 208 -7.26 1.64 23.99
CA CYS A 208 -6.38 0.81 24.82
C CYS A 208 -4.90 0.93 24.45
N SER A 209 -4.28 1.99 24.82
CA SER A 209 -2.81 2.09 24.76
C SER A 209 -2.12 1.51 26.01
N SER A 210 -2.86 0.98 27.00
CA SER A 210 -2.24 0.42 28.19
C SER A 210 -2.33 -1.11 28.22
N TRP A 211 -1.20 -1.76 28.13
CA TRP A 211 -1.01 -3.17 28.49
C TRP A 211 -1.59 -3.48 29.91
N GLU A 212 -1.75 -2.48 30.73
CA GLU A 212 -2.40 -2.55 32.05
C GLU A 212 -3.83 -3.08 31.98
N TYR A 213 -4.61 -2.74 30.95
CA TYR A 213 -5.98 -3.24 30.77
C TYR A 213 -6.02 -4.75 30.46
N PHE A 214 -5.08 -5.25 29.67
CA PHE A 214 -4.93 -6.68 29.40
C PHE A 214 -4.39 -7.44 30.62
N ALA A 215 -3.42 -6.87 31.33
CA ALA A 215 -2.86 -7.47 32.53
C ALA A 215 -3.91 -7.64 33.66
N ILE A 216 -4.76 -6.62 33.89
CA ILE A 216 -5.80 -6.66 34.93
C ILE A 216 -6.86 -7.73 34.60
N ARG A 217 -7.30 -7.88 33.34
CA ARG A 217 -8.28 -8.91 32.97
C ARG A 217 -7.74 -10.33 32.94
N CYS A 218 -6.47 -10.53 32.66
CA CYS A 218 -5.84 -11.86 32.68
C CYS A 218 -5.47 -12.32 34.11
N ILE A 219 -5.22 -11.36 35.02
CA ILE A 219 -4.77 -11.66 36.39
C ILE A 219 -5.97 -11.73 37.39
N HIS A 220 -7.08 -11.04 37.10
CA HIS A 220 -8.28 -11.03 37.94
C HIS A 220 -9.54 -11.34 37.09
N PRO A 221 -9.82 -12.64 36.83
CA PRO A 221 -11.03 -13.05 36.08
C PRO A 221 -12.34 -12.70 36.83
N ASP A 222 -12.29 -12.40 38.11
CA ASP A 222 -13.47 -12.17 38.97
C ASP A 222 -14.05 -10.74 38.88
N LEU A 223 -13.44 -9.81 38.11
CA LEU A 223 -13.96 -8.45 37.91
C LEU A 223 -14.94 -8.33 36.73
N GLN A 224 -15.50 -9.45 36.25
CA GLN A 224 -16.45 -9.47 35.14
C GLN A 224 -17.91 -9.22 35.52
N SER A 225 -18.19 -8.97 36.79
CA SER A 225 -19.55 -8.76 37.27
C SER A 225 -19.67 -7.53 38.20
N ALA A 226 -19.52 -6.35 37.59
CA ALA A 226 -20.00 -5.10 38.20
C ALA A 226 -20.36 -4.11 37.07
#